data_5e57171b2c6ba8652135b63e6b4d6dcd
#
_entry.id   5e57171b2c6ba8652135b63e6b4d6dcd
#
_cell.length_a   1.000
_cell.length_b   1.000
_cell.length_c   1.000
_cell.angle_alpha   90.00
_cell.angle_beta   90.00
_cell.angle_gamma   90.00
#
_symmetry.space_group_name_H-M   'P 1'
#
loop_
_entity.id
_entity.type
_entity.pdbx_description
1 polymer ?
#
loop_
_entity_poly.entity_id
_entity_poly.type
_entity_poly.pdbx_seq_one_letter_code
_entity_poly.pdbx_strand_id
1 'polypeptide(L)'
;MDASFTPEQDEIRRTLRELLHSRCGPRELRAAVDTPAGHDPALWTALAEQLGLPGLALPEAYGGVGCTATELALACEETGRALAPSPLLATAVLAAPLIVALGTEAQRAALLPRLASGALTATLAVPGTALAAALALTGGNGGDWAGGGRAGGVQAREVEGGWRLYGQVDQVLDGHSAGLLLVAAHAGGFARSRTLLFLVPADAAGVVRVRQTALDATRPQGRVQLRDVAAELLGEGDGTDVLGALAGAGDAVAAVLACEAVGAADRALERTVEYVGQREQFGRAIGSFQAVKHRLADVYVQVQAARSAAYYAAWAATPPGGAGRVDMRLRRAGATSHNGPADKEQPGAAPPAERLALAQALEALRIASAEGIQLHGGIGFTWEHEAHLYFKRAAGDELLFGPVHRLRAHAADRARLFVTSEAREVAV
;
A
#
# COMPACT_ATOMS: atom_id res chain seq x y z
N MET A 1 18.58 -15.31 -16.20
CA MET A 1 17.23 -15.06 -15.68
C MET A 1 16.49 -14.27 -16.75
N ASP A 2 15.44 -14.82 -17.33
CA ASP A 2 14.61 -14.09 -18.28
C ASP A 2 13.67 -13.19 -17.46
N ALA A 3 13.82 -11.88 -17.60
CA ALA A 3 13.04 -10.88 -16.88
C ALA A 3 11.87 -10.33 -17.72
N SER A 4 11.53 -11.01 -18.83
CA SER A 4 10.37 -10.67 -19.64
C SER A 4 9.08 -11.10 -18.93
N PHE A 5 8.04 -10.30 -19.09
CA PHE A 5 6.72 -10.66 -18.59
C PHE A 5 6.14 -11.84 -19.36
N THR A 6 5.30 -12.61 -18.68
CA THR A 6 4.55 -13.68 -19.36
C THR A 6 3.40 -13.08 -20.18
N PRO A 7 2.91 -13.80 -21.20
CA PRO A 7 1.74 -13.35 -21.96
C PRO A 7 0.52 -13.07 -21.09
N GLU A 8 0.34 -13.84 -20.00
CA GLU A 8 -0.74 -13.66 -19.05
C GLU A 8 -0.59 -12.35 -18.25
N GLN A 9 0.64 -12.01 -17.84
CA GLN A 9 0.93 -10.74 -17.15
C GLN A 9 0.69 -9.54 -18.06
N ASP A 10 1.08 -9.63 -19.34
CA ASP A 10 0.80 -8.59 -20.33
C ASP A 10 -0.70 -8.47 -20.61
N GLU A 11 -1.44 -9.58 -20.62
CA GLU A 11 -2.89 -9.59 -20.80
C GLU A 11 -3.61 -8.91 -19.62
N ILE A 12 -3.23 -9.21 -18.38
CA ILE A 12 -3.77 -8.56 -17.17
C ILE A 12 -3.61 -7.04 -17.29
N ARG A 13 -2.41 -6.56 -17.62
CA ARG A 13 -2.13 -5.13 -17.77
C ARG A 13 -2.96 -4.49 -18.87
N ARG A 14 -3.02 -5.12 -20.04
CA ARG A 14 -3.75 -4.63 -21.21
C ARG A 14 -5.24 -4.49 -20.92
N THR A 15 -5.86 -5.56 -20.41
CA THR A 15 -7.29 -5.58 -20.11
C THR A 15 -7.67 -4.57 -19.05
N LEU A 16 -6.87 -4.46 -17.97
CA LEU A 16 -7.10 -3.48 -16.92
C LEU A 16 -6.93 -2.04 -17.44
N ARG A 17 -5.92 -1.77 -18.26
CA ARG A 17 -5.71 -0.46 -18.90
C ARG A 17 -6.89 -0.07 -19.78
N GLU A 18 -7.42 -0.97 -20.59
CA GLU A 18 -8.59 -0.74 -21.44
C GLU A 18 -9.84 -0.43 -20.60
N LEU A 19 -10.07 -1.20 -19.52
CA LEU A 19 -11.19 -0.96 -18.60
C LEU A 19 -11.07 0.43 -17.95
N LEU A 20 -9.91 0.76 -17.38
CA LEU A 20 -9.68 2.04 -16.72
C LEU A 20 -9.73 3.20 -17.71
N HIS A 21 -9.22 3.04 -18.92
CA HIS A 21 -9.34 4.06 -19.96
C HIS A 21 -10.81 4.39 -20.29
N SER A 22 -11.67 3.38 -20.30
CA SER A 22 -13.09 3.54 -20.64
C SER A 22 -13.94 4.06 -19.48
N ARG A 23 -13.55 3.80 -18.22
CA ARG A 23 -14.38 4.04 -17.02
C ARG A 23 -13.78 4.97 -15.98
N CYS A 24 -12.53 5.36 -16.12
CA CYS A 24 -11.80 6.19 -15.15
C CYS A 24 -11.05 7.33 -15.86
N GLY A 25 -11.71 8.01 -16.80
CA GLY A 25 -11.19 9.23 -17.39
C GLY A 25 -11.20 10.40 -16.40
N PRO A 26 -10.64 11.58 -16.76
CA PRO A 26 -10.53 12.72 -15.84
C PRO A 26 -11.87 13.22 -15.28
N ARG A 27 -12.97 13.07 -16.03
CA ARG A 27 -14.31 13.45 -15.59
C ARG A 27 -14.87 12.43 -14.60
N GLU A 28 -14.76 11.16 -14.92
CA GLU A 28 -15.22 10.04 -14.10
C GLU A 28 -14.44 9.99 -12.78
N LEU A 29 -13.12 10.22 -12.82
CA LEU A 29 -12.27 10.31 -11.64
C LEU A 29 -12.75 11.43 -10.69
N ARG A 30 -13.02 12.62 -11.20
CA ARG A 30 -13.52 13.72 -10.37
C ARG A 30 -14.89 13.37 -9.76
N ALA A 31 -15.80 12.81 -10.56
CA ALA A 31 -17.10 12.37 -10.06
C ALA A 31 -16.96 11.29 -8.97
N ALA A 32 -16.03 10.36 -9.13
CA ALA A 32 -15.76 9.29 -8.17
C ALA A 32 -15.28 9.80 -6.81
N VAL A 33 -14.34 10.76 -6.79
CA VAL A 33 -13.83 11.33 -5.53
C VAL A 33 -14.86 12.14 -4.76
N ASP A 34 -15.88 12.66 -5.42
CA ASP A 34 -16.97 13.42 -4.81
C ASP A 34 -18.08 12.53 -4.23
N THR A 35 -18.08 11.22 -4.54
CA THR A 35 -19.03 10.28 -3.93
C THR A 35 -18.81 10.16 -2.42
N PRO A 36 -19.83 9.78 -1.64
CA PRO A 36 -19.67 9.52 -0.21
C PRO A 36 -18.62 8.44 0.09
N ALA A 37 -18.51 7.41 -0.76
CA ALA A 37 -17.53 6.34 -0.64
C ALA A 37 -16.12 6.76 -1.07
N GLY A 38 -16.00 7.82 -1.87
CA GLY A 38 -14.72 8.28 -2.43
C GLY A 38 -14.25 7.47 -3.64
N HIS A 39 -15.09 6.60 -4.18
CA HIS A 39 -14.87 5.83 -5.40
C HIS A 39 -16.20 5.57 -6.14
N ASP A 40 -16.11 5.14 -7.40
CA ASP A 40 -17.28 4.71 -8.16
C ASP A 40 -17.58 3.22 -7.86
N PRO A 41 -18.77 2.90 -7.28
CA PRO A 41 -19.15 1.52 -7.02
C PRO A 41 -19.26 0.67 -8.30
N ALA A 42 -19.64 1.26 -9.44
CA ALA A 42 -19.75 0.54 -10.69
C ALA A 42 -18.37 0.15 -11.25
N LEU A 43 -17.37 1.02 -11.08
CA LEU A 43 -15.97 0.69 -11.40
C LEU A 43 -15.48 -0.44 -10.49
N TRP A 44 -15.73 -0.35 -9.18
CA TRP A 44 -15.34 -1.41 -8.23
C TRP A 44 -15.93 -2.77 -8.60
N THR A 45 -17.23 -2.80 -8.90
CA THR A 45 -17.92 -4.02 -9.36
C THR A 45 -17.28 -4.57 -10.64
N ALA A 46 -16.95 -3.70 -11.61
CA ALA A 46 -16.30 -4.14 -12.83
C ALA A 46 -14.89 -4.72 -12.60
N LEU A 47 -14.09 -4.09 -11.72
CA LEU A 47 -12.78 -4.59 -11.32
C LEU A 47 -12.86 -5.95 -10.63
N ALA A 48 -13.90 -6.16 -9.83
CA ALA A 48 -14.11 -7.40 -9.09
C ALA A 48 -14.68 -8.53 -9.97
N GLU A 49 -15.80 -8.27 -10.67
CA GLU A 49 -16.53 -9.31 -11.39
C GLU A 49 -15.92 -9.65 -12.76
N GLN A 50 -15.35 -8.65 -13.46
CA GLN A 50 -14.79 -8.88 -14.80
C GLN A 50 -13.33 -9.30 -14.76
N LEU A 51 -12.56 -8.84 -13.77
CA LEU A 51 -11.12 -9.04 -13.70
C LEU A 51 -10.67 -9.85 -12.47
N GLY A 52 -11.56 -10.12 -11.50
CA GLY A 52 -11.18 -10.79 -10.25
C GLY A 52 -10.11 -10.04 -9.44
N LEU A 53 -9.97 -8.74 -9.67
CA LEU A 53 -8.84 -7.95 -9.18
C LEU A 53 -8.67 -7.97 -7.65
N PRO A 54 -9.73 -7.89 -6.82
CA PRO A 54 -9.60 -7.99 -5.36
C PRO A 54 -9.06 -9.34 -4.89
N GLY A 55 -9.36 -10.41 -5.64
CA GLY A 55 -8.92 -11.78 -5.36
C GLY A 55 -7.65 -12.20 -6.10
N LEU A 56 -7.02 -11.31 -6.87
CA LEU A 56 -5.94 -11.67 -7.80
C LEU A 56 -4.80 -12.44 -7.09
N ALA A 57 -4.33 -11.96 -5.95
CA ALA A 57 -3.25 -12.58 -5.17
C ALA A 57 -3.77 -13.42 -3.99
N LEU A 58 -5.06 -13.71 -3.90
CA LEU A 58 -5.62 -14.58 -2.87
C LEU A 58 -5.57 -16.04 -3.31
N PRO A 59 -5.44 -16.99 -2.36
CA PRO A 59 -5.42 -18.42 -2.69
C PRO A 59 -6.73 -18.89 -3.34
N GLU A 60 -6.62 -19.78 -4.31
CA GLU A 60 -7.76 -20.40 -5.00
C GLU A 60 -8.73 -21.10 -4.05
N ALA A 61 -8.19 -21.71 -2.97
CA ALA A 61 -8.98 -22.37 -1.94
C ALA A 61 -10.04 -21.46 -1.28
N TYR A 62 -9.83 -20.14 -1.36
CA TYR A 62 -10.76 -19.13 -0.84
C TYR A 62 -11.39 -18.27 -1.95
N GLY A 63 -11.44 -18.79 -3.17
CA GLY A 63 -12.07 -18.09 -4.29
C GLY A 63 -11.22 -17.00 -4.94
N GLY A 64 -9.93 -16.93 -4.61
CA GLY A 64 -8.97 -16.07 -5.28
C GLY A 64 -8.49 -16.65 -6.62
N VAL A 65 -7.69 -15.89 -7.36
CA VAL A 65 -7.10 -16.31 -8.65
C VAL A 65 -5.81 -17.10 -8.44
N GLY A 66 -5.16 -16.97 -7.29
CA GLY A 66 -3.92 -17.68 -6.98
C GLY A 66 -2.67 -17.09 -7.63
N CYS A 67 -2.75 -15.89 -8.17
CA CYS A 67 -1.59 -15.15 -8.68
C CYS A 67 -0.64 -14.72 -7.55
N THR A 68 0.50 -14.16 -7.92
CA THR A 68 1.52 -13.70 -6.97
C THR A 68 1.43 -12.19 -6.71
N ALA A 69 2.32 -11.69 -5.84
CA ALA A 69 2.50 -10.25 -5.64
C ALA A 69 2.94 -9.54 -6.93
N THR A 70 3.59 -10.24 -7.88
CA THR A 70 4.01 -9.67 -9.16
C THR A 70 2.81 -9.25 -9.99
N GLU A 71 1.83 -10.11 -10.20
CA GLU A 71 0.64 -9.80 -11.00
C GLU A 71 -0.18 -8.69 -10.36
N LEU A 72 -0.32 -8.70 -9.02
CA LEU A 72 -1.00 -7.63 -8.29
C LEU A 72 -0.25 -6.29 -8.44
N ALA A 73 1.08 -6.29 -8.38
CA ALA A 73 1.88 -5.09 -8.56
C ALA A 73 1.76 -4.51 -9.98
N LEU A 74 1.76 -5.39 -11.01
CA LEU A 74 1.55 -4.99 -12.41
C LEU A 74 0.13 -4.43 -12.63
N ALA A 75 -0.88 -5.01 -12.01
CA ALA A 75 -2.23 -4.47 -12.02
C ALA A 75 -2.30 -3.09 -11.31
N CYS A 76 -1.61 -2.94 -10.20
CA CYS A 76 -1.55 -1.67 -9.48
C CYS A 76 -0.78 -0.57 -10.24
N GLU A 77 0.16 -0.90 -11.13
CA GLU A 77 0.76 0.08 -12.06
C GLU A 77 -0.33 0.74 -12.92
N GLU A 78 -1.29 -0.02 -13.43
CA GLU A 78 -2.37 0.52 -14.25
C GLU A 78 -3.37 1.34 -13.42
N THR A 79 -3.68 0.92 -12.18
CA THR A 79 -4.53 1.73 -11.28
C THR A 79 -3.84 3.04 -10.88
N GLY A 80 -2.53 3.01 -10.66
CA GLY A 80 -1.72 4.20 -10.42
C GLY A 80 -1.70 5.15 -11.63
N ARG A 81 -1.53 4.62 -12.83
CA ARG A 81 -1.57 5.35 -14.09
C ARG A 81 -2.88 6.14 -14.25
N ALA A 82 -4.01 5.53 -13.89
CA ALA A 82 -5.32 6.15 -13.95
C ALA A 82 -5.68 6.96 -12.69
N LEU A 83 -4.87 6.94 -11.63
CA LEU A 83 -5.22 7.41 -10.27
C LEU A 83 -6.57 6.85 -9.80
N ALA A 84 -6.89 5.62 -10.17
CA ALA A 84 -8.22 5.02 -10.01
C ALA A 84 -8.62 4.94 -8.52
N PRO A 85 -9.62 5.74 -8.06
CA PRO A 85 -10.10 5.65 -6.70
C PRO A 85 -10.85 4.34 -6.52
N SER A 86 -10.34 3.46 -5.66
CA SER A 86 -10.96 2.17 -5.38
C SER A 86 -10.49 1.64 -4.02
N PRO A 87 -11.25 0.76 -3.37
CA PRO A 87 -10.82 0.13 -2.13
C PRO A 87 -9.77 -0.98 -2.33
N LEU A 88 -9.17 -1.10 -3.51
CA LEU A 88 -8.21 -2.16 -3.85
C LEU A 88 -7.00 -2.17 -2.91
N LEU A 89 -6.36 -1.01 -2.70
CA LEU A 89 -5.19 -0.91 -1.85
C LEU A 89 -5.50 -1.31 -0.40
N ALA A 90 -6.57 -0.77 0.18
CA ALA A 90 -6.95 -1.07 1.55
C ALA A 90 -7.37 -2.54 1.72
N THR A 91 -8.11 -3.08 0.74
CA THR A 91 -8.70 -4.42 0.82
C THR A 91 -7.71 -5.52 0.43
N ALA A 92 -7.20 -5.48 -0.81
CA ALA A 92 -6.42 -6.57 -1.38
C ALA A 92 -4.92 -6.49 -1.00
N VAL A 93 -4.39 -5.28 -0.82
CA VAL A 93 -2.95 -5.10 -0.57
C VAL A 93 -2.63 -5.01 0.93
N LEU A 94 -3.50 -4.37 1.74
CA LEU A 94 -3.24 -4.19 3.17
C LEU A 94 -3.97 -5.21 4.05
N ALA A 95 -5.29 -5.36 3.90
CA ALA A 95 -6.10 -6.15 4.84
C ALA A 95 -6.10 -7.65 4.56
N ALA A 96 -6.35 -8.05 3.31
CA ALA A 96 -6.49 -9.46 2.95
C ALA A 96 -5.25 -10.32 3.24
N PRO A 97 -4.01 -9.86 2.98
CA PRO A 97 -2.81 -10.62 3.32
C PRO A 97 -2.66 -10.89 4.82
N LEU A 98 -3.10 -9.97 5.68
CA LEU A 98 -3.07 -10.16 7.13
C LEU A 98 -4.10 -11.20 7.59
N ILE A 99 -5.28 -11.26 6.96
CA ILE A 99 -6.26 -12.30 7.23
C ILE A 99 -5.73 -13.67 6.77
N VAL A 100 -5.07 -13.74 5.62
CA VAL A 100 -4.41 -14.97 5.15
C VAL A 100 -3.33 -15.42 6.15
N ALA A 101 -2.49 -14.50 6.62
CA ALA A 101 -1.36 -14.82 7.49
C ALA A 101 -1.78 -15.22 8.90
N LEU A 102 -2.70 -14.48 9.50
CA LEU A 102 -3.01 -14.56 10.92
C LEU A 102 -4.34 -15.25 11.23
N GLY A 103 -5.29 -15.20 10.30
CA GLY A 103 -6.65 -15.70 10.52
C GLY A 103 -6.69 -17.20 10.85
N THR A 104 -7.65 -17.61 11.66
CA THR A 104 -8.02 -19.03 11.81
C THR A 104 -8.61 -19.54 10.50
N GLU A 105 -8.69 -20.86 10.33
CA GLU A 105 -9.34 -21.44 9.15
C GLU A 105 -10.79 -20.97 9.01
N ALA A 106 -11.52 -20.88 10.12
CA ALA A 106 -12.89 -20.38 10.12
C ALA A 106 -12.97 -18.91 9.65
N GLN A 107 -12.06 -18.05 10.13
CA GLN A 107 -11.98 -16.65 9.72
C GLN A 107 -11.62 -16.50 8.24
N ARG A 108 -10.64 -17.27 7.75
CA ARG A 108 -10.28 -17.27 6.33
C ARG A 108 -11.44 -17.71 5.46
N ALA A 109 -12.08 -18.83 5.79
CA ALA A 109 -13.22 -19.37 5.05
C ALA A 109 -14.44 -18.43 5.03
N ALA A 110 -14.66 -17.66 6.11
CA ALA A 110 -15.77 -16.70 6.20
C ALA A 110 -15.50 -15.40 5.45
N LEU A 111 -14.26 -14.91 5.44
CA LEU A 111 -13.92 -13.55 4.98
C LEU A 111 -13.30 -13.51 3.58
N LEU A 112 -12.35 -14.39 3.30
CA LEU A 112 -11.56 -14.29 2.06
C LEU A 112 -12.40 -14.45 0.78
N PRO A 113 -13.41 -15.35 0.70
CA PRO A 113 -14.25 -15.43 -0.52
C PRO A 113 -15.03 -14.15 -0.78
N ARG A 114 -15.47 -13.47 0.27
CA ARG A 114 -16.21 -12.20 0.16
C ARG A 114 -15.29 -11.04 -0.24
N LEU A 115 -14.03 -11.05 0.21
CA LEU A 115 -13.01 -10.10 -0.20
C LEU A 115 -12.59 -10.34 -1.65
N ALA A 116 -12.36 -11.61 -2.03
CA ALA A 116 -11.97 -12.00 -3.38
C ALA A 116 -13.02 -11.59 -4.43
N SER A 117 -14.30 -11.75 -4.11
CA SER A 117 -15.41 -11.33 -4.98
C SER A 117 -15.69 -9.83 -4.96
N GLY A 118 -15.02 -9.06 -4.12
CA GLY A 118 -15.29 -7.61 -3.94
C GLY A 118 -16.60 -7.29 -3.19
N ALA A 119 -17.37 -8.32 -2.76
CA ALA A 119 -18.62 -8.14 -2.00
C ALA A 119 -18.39 -7.59 -0.59
N LEU A 120 -17.19 -7.75 -0.05
CA LEU A 120 -16.75 -7.15 1.20
C LEU A 120 -15.47 -6.36 0.93
N THR A 121 -15.41 -5.12 1.40
CA THR A 121 -14.18 -4.33 1.45
C THR A 121 -13.65 -4.29 2.86
N ALA A 122 -12.32 -4.26 3.00
CA ALA A 122 -11.68 -4.23 4.31
C ALA A 122 -10.58 -3.17 4.35
N THR A 123 -10.24 -2.71 5.55
CA THR A 123 -9.12 -1.79 5.75
C THR A 123 -8.36 -2.11 7.03
N LEU A 124 -7.06 -1.81 7.01
CA LEU A 124 -6.19 -1.83 8.19
C LEU A 124 -6.32 -0.51 8.94
N ALA A 125 -6.97 -0.55 10.11
CA ALA A 125 -7.17 0.61 10.96
C ALA A 125 -5.95 0.85 11.86
N VAL A 126 -4.95 1.49 11.27
CA VAL A 126 -3.72 2.01 11.89
C VAL A 126 -3.68 3.50 11.58
N PRO A 127 -3.19 4.37 12.50
CA PRO A 127 -3.03 5.80 12.20
C PRO A 127 -2.24 6.01 10.92
N GLY A 128 -2.75 6.83 10.00
CA GLY A 128 -2.09 7.03 8.70
C GLY A 128 -0.65 7.50 8.83
N THR A 129 -0.36 8.35 9.82
CA THR A 129 1.00 8.81 10.14
C THR A 129 1.93 7.72 10.66
N ALA A 130 1.38 6.59 11.08
CA ALA A 130 2.13 5.45 11.61
C ALA A 130 2.12 4.22 10.68
N LEU A 131 1.41 4.28 9.55
CA LEU A 131 1.22 3.15 8.65
C LEU A 131 2.56 2.61 8.11
N ALA A 132 3.46 3.50 7.70
CA ALA A 132 4.80 3.11 7.23
C ALA A 132 5.62 2.40 8.33
N ALA A 133 5.50 2.86 9.58
CA ALA A 133 6.17 2.23 10.72
C ALA A 133 5.55 0.86 11.05
N ALA A 134 4.21 0.76 11.07
CA ALA A 134 3.50 -0.49 11.32
C ALA A 134 3.89 -1.60 10.33
N LEU A 135 4.04 -1.23 9.06
CA LEU A 135 4.47 -2.11 7.96
C LEU A 135 6.01 -2.32 7.91
N ALA A 136 6.75 -1.81 8.90
CA ALA A 136 8.22 -1.85 8.93
C ALA A 136 8.89 -1.29 7.66
N LEU A 137 8.29 -0.33 6.97
CA LEU A 137 8.85 0.27 5.76
C LEU A 137 10.02 1.21 6.07
N THR A 138 9.94 1.95 7.19
CA THR A 138 10.87 3.03 7.55
C THR A 138 11.71 2.74 8.79
N GLY A 139 11.67 1.52 9.29
CA GLY A 139 12.36 1.05 10.49
C GLY A 139 11.67 -0.19 11.07
N GLY A 140 12.17 -0.68 12.21
CA GLY A 140 11.49 -1.77 12.95
C GLY A 140 10.12 -1.33 13.46
N ASN A 141 9.16 -2.25 13.51
CA ASN A 141 7.79 -1.99 13.94
C ASN A 141 7.48 -2.38 15.40
N GLY A 142 8.50 -2.56 16.22
CA GLY A 142 8.36 -2.90 17.64
C GLY A 142 7.99 -1.72 18.57
N GLY A 143 7.82 -0.50 18.02
CA GLY A 143 7.52 0.69 18.80
C GLY A 143 6.02 0.94 19.03
N ASP A 144 5.70 2.08 19.63
CA ASP A 144 4.32 2.49 20.01
C ASP A 144 3.51 3.10 18.84
N TRP A 145 3.70 2.60 17.62
CA TRP A 145 3.03 3.15 16.43
C TRP A 145 1.50 3.01 16.46
N ALA A 146 0.95 2.03 17.19
CA ALA A 146 -0.50 1.87 17.35
C ALA A 146 -1.06 2.80 18.46
N GLY A 147 -0.25 3.69 19.03
CA GLY A 147 -0.65 4.60 20.08
C GLY A 147 -0.68 3.94 21.45
N GLY A 148 0.46 3.42 21.92
CA GLY A 148 0.58 2.70 23.19
C GLY A 148 0.40 3.53 24.44
N GLY A 149 -0.06 2.91 25.49
CA GLY A 149 -0.07 3.41 26.85
C GLY A 149 -1.01 4.59 27.10
N ARG A 150 -0.47 5.68 27.64
CA ARG A 150 -1.25 6.87 28.05
C ARG A 150 -1.54 7.85 26.91
N ALA A 151 -0.98 7.65 25.73
CA ALA A 151 -0.93 8.70 24.70
C ALA A 151 -2.06 8.62 23.67
N GLY A 152 -2.97 7.65 23.71
CA GLY A 152 -4.04 7.50 22.74
C GLY A 152 -3.95 6.18 21.97
N GLY A 153 -4.57 6.12 20.78
CA GLY A 153 -4.73 4.90 20.01
C GLY A 153 -5.93 4.07 20.48
N VAL A 154 -5.97 2.81 20.05
CA VAL A 154 -7.06 1.89 20.42
C VAL A 154 -6.59 0.93 21.52
N GLN A 155 -7.41 0.79 22.55
CA GLN A 155 -7.22 -0.14 23.64
C GLN A 155 -8.19 -1.31 23.51
N ALA A 156 -7.69 -2.51 23.73
CA ALA A 156 -8.48 -3.73 23.78
C ALA A 156 -8.55 -4.26 25.22
N ARG A 157 -9.76 -4.62 25.65
CA ARG A 157 -10.01 -5.24 26.94
C ARG A 157 -10.73 -6.57 26.72
N GLU A 158 -10.17 -7.63 27.28
CA GLU A 158 -10.83 -8.92 27.33
C GLU A 158 -11.97 -8.90 28.34
N VAL A 159 -13.10 -9.44 27.97
CA VAL A 159 -14.31 -9.55 28.78
C VAL A 159 -14.88 -10.96 28.63
N GLU A 160 -15.81 -11.34 29.52
CA GLU A 160 -16.56 -12.59 29.35
C GLU A 160 -17.25 -12.59 27.95
N GLY A 161 -16.91 -13.57 27.12
CA GLY A 161 -17.47 -13.73 25.78
C GLY A 161 -16.75 -12.97 24.66
N GLY A 162 -15.56 -12.39 24.89
CA GLY A 162 -14.74 -11.81 23.81
C GLY A 162 -13.96 -10.56 24.16
N TRP A 163 -13.87 -9.61 23.21
CA TRP A 163 -13.07 -8.41 23.34
C TRP A 163 -13.91 -7.15 23.17
N ARG A 164 -13.50 -6.08 23.84
CA ARG A 164 -14.07 -4.74 23.71
C ARG A 164 -12.99 -3.73 23.36
N LEU A 165 -13.27 -2.90 22.34
CA LEU A 165 -12.36 -1.88 21.86
C LEU A 165 -12.83 -0.48 22.23
N TYR A 166 -11.84 0.36 22.58
CA TYR A 166 -12.03 1.77 22.94
C TYR A 166 -10.93 2.60 22.30
N GLY A 167 -11.26 3.74 21.71
CA GLY A 167 -10.28 4.69 21.20
C GLY A 167 -10.65 5.27 19.87
N GLN A 168 -9.66 5.84 19.21
CA GLN A 168 -9.81 6.50 17.92
C GLN A 168 -8.58 6.26 17.06
N VAL A 169 -8.81 6.09 15.76
CA VAL A 169 -7.79 6.04 14.73
C VAL A 169 -8.12 7.07 13.66
N ASP A 170 -7.16 7.91 13.32
CA ASP A 170 -7.29 8.93 12.29
C ASP A 170 -6.54 8.54 11.00
N GLN A 171 -6.98 9.09 9.88
CA GLN A 171 -6.34 8.92 8.57
C GLN A 171 -6.26 7.46 8.11
N VAL A 172 -7.28 6.66 8.44
CA VAL A 172 -7.40 5.28 7.99
C VAL A 172 -7.82 5.26 6.52
N LEU A 173 -7.03 4.63 5.66
CA LEU A 173 -7.38 4.46 4.23
C LEU A 173 -8.72 3.74 4.11
N ASP A 174 -9.67 4.32 3.38
CA ASP A 174 -11.05 3.84 3.23
C ASP A 174 -11.79 3.56 4.54
N GLY A 175 -11.30 4.04 5.69
CA GLY A 175 -11.85 3.79 7.00
C GLY A 175 -13.31 4.25 7.17
N HIS A 176 -13.76 5.20 6.38
CA HIS A 176 -15.13 5.71 6.38
C HIS A 176 -16.10 4.82 5.59
N SER A 177 -15.62 4.03 4.61
CA SER A 177 -16.44 3.29 3.63
C SER A 177 -16.26 1.78 3.67
N ALA A 178 -15.12 1.25 4.18
CA ALA A 178 -14.88 -0.18 4.27
C ALA A 178 -15.95 -0.92 5.09
N GLY A 179 -16.28 -2.15 4.70
CA GLY A 179 -17.26 -3.02 5.38
C GLY A 179 -16.67 -3.76 6.59
N LEU A 180 -15.35 -3.95 6.63
CA LEU A 180 -14.62 -4.61 7.70
C LEU A 180 -13.39 -3.78 8.09
N LEU A 181 -13.18 -3.63 9.39
CA LEU A 181 -12.02 -2.96 9.96
C LEU A 181 -11.10 -3.99 10.63
N LEU A 182 -9.84 -4.06 10.22
CA LEU A 182 -8.77 -4.75 10.93
C LEU A 182 -8.13 -3.73 11.88
N VAL A 183 -8.54 -3.72 13.12
CA VAL A 183 -8.15 -2.70 14.09
C VAL A 183 -6.92 -3.16 14.85
N ALA A 184 -5.82 -2.39 14.76
CA ALA A 184 -4.68 -2.56 15.63
C ALA A 184 -4.97 -1.94 16.99
N ALA A 185 -4.92 -2.73 18.04
CA ALA A 185 -5.20 -2.28 19.39
C ALA A 185 -4.22 -2.86 20.41
N HIS A 186 -3.98 -2.10 21.48
CA HIS A 186 -3.17 -2.55 22.61
C HIS A 186 -3.98 -3.36 23.58
N ALA A 187 -3.49 -4.55 23.90
CA ALA A 187 -4.03 -5.43 24.93
C ALA A 187 -3.02 -5.61 26.07
N GLY A 188 -3.50 -5.75 27.29
CA GLY A 188 -2.67 -5.92 28.50
C GLY A 188 -2.43 -4.62 29.26
N GLY A 189 -1.85 -4.70 30.45
CA GLY A 189 -1.47 -3.54 31.25
C GLY A 189 -0.17 -2.91 30.75
N PHE A 190 0.14 -1.71 31.22
CA PHE A 190 1.29 -0.88 30.81
C PHE A 190 2.64 -1.64 30.71
N ALA A 191 2.90 -2.57 31.63
CA ALA A 191 4.17 -3.34 31.64
C ALA A 191 4.16 -4.55 30.70
N ARG A 192 3.02 -4.94 30.14
CA ARG A 192 2.84 -6.12 29.28
C ARG A 192 1.97 -5.79 28.07
N SER A 193 1.98 -4.54 27.63
CA SER A 193 1.22 -4.09 26.47
C SER A 193 1.77 -4.77 25.21
N ARG A 194 0.86 -5.30 24.40
CA ARG A 194 1.15 -5.89 23.09
C ARG A 194 0.12 -5.42 22.08
N THR A 195 0.52 -5.31 20.84
CA THR A 195 -0.38 -4.98 19.74
C THR A 195 -1.00 -6.24 19.19
N LEU A 196 -2.34 -6.28 19.13
CA LEU A 196 -3.12 -7.32 18.51
C LEU A 196 -3.96 -6.72 17.38
N LEU A 197 -4.42 -7.56 16.45
CA LEU A 197 -5.37 -7.19 15.40
C LEU A 197 -6.74 -7.76 15.70
N PHE A 198 -7.76 -6.94 15.51
CA PHE A 198 -9.15 -7.30 15.76
C PHE A 198 -10.00 -7.08 14.52
N LEU A 199 -10.90 -8.02 14.27
CA LEU A 199 -11.93 -7.91 13.24
C LEU A 199 -13.14 -7.18 13.84
N VAL A 200 -13.53 -6.09 13.20
CA VAL A 200 -14.67 -5.26 13.60
C VAL A 200 -15.55 -5.01 12.38
N PRO A 201 -16.79 -5.53 12.34
CA PRO A 201 -17.75 -5.11 11.34
C PRO A 201 -17.95 -3.59 11.41
N ALA A 202 -17.94 -2.95 10.26
CA ALA A 202 -17.94 -1.49 10.22
C ALA A 202 -19.27 -0.84 10.65
N ASP A 203 -20.34 -1.63 10.75
CA ASP A 203 -21.66 -1.28 11.26
C ASP A 203 -21.90 -1.73 12.72
N ALA A 204 -20.87 -2.27 13.39
CA ALA A 204 -20.97 -2.72 14.78
C ALA A 204 -21.35 -1.55 15.71
N ALA A 205 -22.17 -1.86 16.71
CA ALA A 205 -22.61 -0.88 17.71
C ALA A 205 -21.39 -0.24 18.40
N GLY A 206 -21.38 1.10 18.48
CA GLY A 206 -20.28 1.88 19.05
C GLY A 206 -19.19 2.30 18.04
N VAL A 207 -19.25 1.86 16.79
CA VAL A 207 -18.38 2.35 15.70
C VAL A 207 -18.95 3.64 15.12
N VAL A 208 -18.15 4.70 15.11
CA VAL A 208 -18.45 5.96 14.43
C VAL A 208 -17.36 6.27 13.44
N ARG A 209 -17.73 6.51 12.19
CA ARG A 209 -16.80 6.77 11.09
C ARG A 209 -17.11 8.08 10.40
N VAL A 210 -16.08 8.86 10.13
CA VAL A 210 -16.20 10.15 9.46
C VAL A 210 -15.13 10.25 8.39
N ARG A 211 -15.53 10.56 7.16
CA ARG A 211 -14.58 10.88 6.09
C ARG A 211 -13.77 12.11 6.46
N GLN A 212 -12.46 12.06 6.32
CA GLN A 212 -11.56 13.18 6.52
C GLN A 212 -11.17 13.81 5.19
N THR A 213 -10.94 15.11 5.20
CA THR A 213 -10.37 15.81 4.06
C THR A 213 -8.90 15.43 3.95
N ALA A 214 -8.52 14.75 2.87
CA ALA A 214 -7.15 14.39 2.55
C ALA A 214 -6.61 15.32 1.44
N LEU A 215 -5.29 15.49 1.40
CA LEU A 215 -4.63 16.21 0.32
C LEU A 215 -4.87 15.51 -1.02
N ASP A 216 -4.71 14.19 -1.04
CA ASP A 216 -5.06 13.34 -2.18
C ASP A 216 -6.51 12.83 -2.03
N ALA A 217 -7.42 13.40 -2.78
CA ALA A 217 -8.82 12.99 -2.78
C ALA A 217 -9.03 11.61 -3.42
N THR A 218 -8.06 11.10 -4.19
CA THR A 218 -8.11 9.78 -4.84
C THR A 218 -7.69 8.64 -3.90
N ARG A 219 -7.23 8.98 -2.66
CA ARG A 219 -6.98 8.05 -1.54
C ARG A 219 -7.80 8.52 -0.33
N PRO A 220 -9.10 8.27 -0.31
CA PRO A 220 -9.96 8.74 0.77
C PRO A 220 -9.54 8.14 2.11
N GLN A 221 -9.59 8.96 3.14
CA GLN A 221 -9.23 8.60 4.49
C GLN A 221 -10.40 8.86 5.44
N GLY A 222 -10.46 8.11 6.52
CA GLY A 222 -11.49 8.27 7.54
C GLY A 222 -10.95 8.24 8.96
N ARG A 223 -11.68 8.91 9.84
CA ARG A 223 -11.58 8.74 11.28
C ARG A 223 -12.49 7.61 11.70
N VAL A 224 -11.98 6.71 12.52
CA VAL A 224 -12.70 5.61 13.14
C VAL A 224 -12.67 5.79 14.65
N GLN A 225 -13.83 5.95 15.28
CA GLN A 225 -13.99 6.00 16.73
C GLN A 225 -14.68 4.73 17.20
N LEU A 226 -14.16 4.17 18.28
CA LEU A 226 -14.63 2.92 18.89
C LEU A 226 -15.01 3.21 20.34
N ARG A 227 -16.28 2.94 20.68
CA ARG A 227 -16.85 3.18 21.99
C ARG A 227 -17.49 1.90 22.50
N ASP A 228 -16.76 1.12 23.27
CA ASP A 228 -17.18 -0.19 23.80
C ASP A 228 -17.61 -1.16 22.67
N VAL A 229 -16.80 -1.23 21.62
CA VAL A 229 -17.14 -2.03 20.44
C VAL A 229 -16.77 -3.49 20.66
N ALA A 230 -17.72 -4.40 20.42
CA ALA A 230 -17.45 -5.84 20.38
C ALA A 230 -16.53 -6.16 19.19
N ALA A 231 -15.49 -6.94 19.44
CA ALA A 231 -14.50 -7.28 18.44
C ALA A 231 -14.07 -8.75 18.55
N GLU A 232 -13.72 -9.32 17.42
CA GLU A 232 -13.16 -10.66 17.33
C GLU A 232 -11.63 -10.56 17.16
N LEU A 233 -10.87 -11.32 17.94
CA LEU A 233 -9.42 -11.38 17.77
C LEU A 233 -9.09 -12.06 16.43
N LEU A 234 -8.23 -11.45 15.63
CA LEU A 234 -7.72 -12.08 14.41
C LEU A 234 -6.66 -13.13 14.79
N GLY A 235 -6.96 -14.40 14.52
CA GLY A 235 -6.09 -15.52 14.84
C GLY A 235 -6.42 -16.17 16.20
N GLU A 236 -5.53 -17.04 16.66
CA GLU A 236 -5.69 -17.83 17.87
C GLU A 236 -4.79 -17.30 19.01
N GLY A 237 -5.39 -16.61 19.98
CA GLY A 237 -4.77 -16.34 21.26
C GLY A 237 -3.51 -15.48 21.26
N ASP A 238 -2.79 -15.58 22.37
CA ASP A 238 -1.67 -14.71 22.75
C ASP A 238 -0.37 -14.93 21.97
N GLY A 239 -0.26 -16.02 21.22
CA GLY A 239 0.94 -16.39 20.44
C GLY A 239 1.01 -15.84 19.02
N THR A 240 0.04 -15.02 18.62
CA THR A 240 -0.03 -14.48 17.25
C THR A 240 1.04 -13.41 17.03
N ASP A 241 1.95 -13.67 16.08
CA ASP A 241 3.01 -12.69 15.71
C ASP A 241 2.47 -11.63 14.75
N VAL A 242 1.75 -10.66 15.32
CA VAL A 242 1.17 -9.53 14.56
C VAL A 242 2.25 -8.65 13.95
N LEU A 243 3.35 -8.40 14.68
CA LEU A 243 4.43 -7.53 14.19
C LEU A 243 5.17 -8.17 13.03
N GLY A 244 5.46 -9.47 13.12
CA GLY A 244 6.07 -10.22 12.02
C GLY A 244 5.17 -10.30 10.79
N ALA A 245 3.86 -10.48 10.97
CA ALA A 245 2.89 -10.48 9.87
C ALA A 245 2.80 -9.12 9.17
N LEU A 246 2.75 -8.02 9.93
CA LEU A 246 2.76 -6.67 9.38
C LEU A 246 4.06 -6.36 8.62
N ALA A 247 5.21 -6.75 9.17
CA ALA A 247 6.50 -6.57 8.52
C ALA A 247 6.62 -7.40 7.23
N GLY A 248 6.13 -8.66 7.26
CA GLY A 248 6.09 -9.53 6.09
C GLY A 248 5.16 -9.02 5.00
N ALA A 249 4.00 -8.47 5.36
CA ALA A 249 3.12 -7.80 4.41
C ALA A 249 3.78 -6.54 3.84
N GLY A 250 4.59 -5.83 4.63
CA GLY A 250 5.24 -4.58 4.23
C GLY A 250 6.13 -4.71 2.99
N ASP A 251 6.81 -5.84 2.78
CA ASP A 251 7.65 -6.07 1.59
C ASP A 251 6.78 -6.15 0.32
N ALA A 252 5.71 -6.94 0.34
CA ALA A 252 4.77 -7.03 -0.77
C ALA A 252 4.05 -5.69 -1.03
N VAL A 253 3.64 -4.99 0.04
CA VAL A 253 3.04 -3.64 -0.03
C VAL A 253 4.00 -2.66 -0.69
N ALA A 254 5.29 -2.67 -0.32
CA ALA A 254 6.30 -1.79 -0.90
C ALA A 254 6.48 -2.03 -2.41
N ALA A 255 6.50 -3.29 -2.84
CA ALA A 255 6.60 -3.65 -4.26
C ALA A 255 5.38 -3.19 -5.06
N VAL A 256 4.17 -3.42 -4.54
CA VAL A 256 2.90 -2.98 -5.15
C VAL A 256 2.84 -1.46 -5.27
N LEU A 257 3.15 -0.74 -4.19
CA LEU A 257 3.16 0.72 -4.18
C LEU A 257 4.22 1.31 -5.10
N ALA A 258 5.38 0.65 -5.24
CA ALA A 258 6.41 1.07 -6.19
C ALA A 258 5.89 1.01 -7.63
N CYS A 259 5.22 -0.07 -8.02
CA CYS A 259 4.62 -0.19 -9.35
C CYS A 259 3.49 0.83 -9.55
N GLU A 260 2.62 1.02 -8.57
CA GLU A 260 1.55 2.03 -8.63
C GLU A 260 2.11 3.44 -8.81
N ALA A 261 3.13 3.81 -8.03
CA ALA A 261 3.78 5.12 -8.14
C ALA A 261 4.48 5.32 -9.50
N VAL A 262 5.10 4.26 -10.05
CA VAL A 262 5.68 4.29 -11.41
C VAL A 262 4.59 4.52 -12.45
N GLY A 263 3.45 3.84 -12.36
CA GLY A 263 2.31 4.06 -13.26
C GLY A 263 1.83 5.51 -13.25
N ALA A 264 1.68 6.08 -12.06
CA ALA A 264 1.29 7.48 -11.88
C ALA A 264 2.36 8.45 -12.42
N ALA A 265 3.66 8.19 -12.17
CA ALA A 265 4.76 9.01 -12.65
C ALA A 265 4.85 9.01 -14.20
N ASP A 266 4.71 7.84 -14.80
CA ASP A 266 4.71 7.66 -16.25
C ASP A 266 3.58 8.45 -16.92
N ARG A 267 2.37 8.36 -16.35
CA ARG A 267 1.23 9.09 -16.88
C ARG A 267 1.35 10.59 -16.70
N ALA A 268 1.85 11.04 -15.55
CA ALA A 268 2.12 12.47 -15.33
C ALA A 268 3.11 13.02 -16.36
N LEU A 269 4.18 12.27 -16.65
CA LEU A 269 5.15 12.62 -17.69
C LEU A 269 4.52 12.64 -19.09
N GLU A 270 3.79 11.58 -19.45
CA GLU A 270 3.11 11.46 -20.76
C GLU A 270 2.17 12.63 -21.01
N ARG A 271 1.31 12.97 -20.04
CA ARG A 271 0.41 14.15 -20.13
C ARG A 271 1.16 15.46 -20.26
N THR A 272 2.30 15.57 -19.59
CA THR A 272 3.14 16.77 -19.70
C THR A 272 3.75 16.88 -21.08
N VAL A 273 4.25 15.78 -21.65
CA VAL A 273 4.81 15.74 -23.03
C VAL A 273 3.73 16.08 -24.05
N GLU A 274 2.52 15.51 -23.92
CA GLU A 274 1.36 15.85 -24.77
C GLU A 274 1.08 17.35 -24.72
N TYR A 275 0.99 17.93 -23.52
CA TYR A 275 0.67 19.33 -23.32
C TYR A 275 1.72 20.27 -23.93
N VAL A 276 3.01 20.06 -23.64
CA VAL A 276 4.08 20.93 -24.16
C VAL A 276 4.25 20.79 -25.67
N GLY A 277 3.83 19.67 -26.27
CA GLY A 277 3.78 19.46 -27.71
C GLY A 277 2.69 20.26 -28.41
N GLN A 278 1.61 20.63 -27.69
CA GLN A 278 0.46 21.37 -28.22
C GLN A 278 0.49 22.85 -27.84
N ARG A 279 1.00 23.17 -26.64
CA ARG A 279 1.01 24.55 -26.13
C ARG A 279 2.04 25.41 -26.89
N GLU A 280 1.59 26.47 -27.51
CA GLU A 280 2.46 27.41 -28.23
C GLU A 280 2.76 28.67 -27.41
N GLN A 281 4.01 29.09 -27.43
CA GLN A 281 4.55 30.35 -26.94
C GLN A 281 5.74 30.77 -27.82
N PHE A 282 5.96 32.06 -27.97
CA PHE A 282 7.03 32.58 -28.80
C PHE A 282 7.05 32.02 -30.24
N GLY A 283 5.85 31.82 -30.81
CA GLY A 283 5.65 31.39 -32.20
C GLY A 283 5.90 29.89 -32.47
N ARG A 284 6.02 29.05 -31.43
CA ARG A 284 6.20 27.59 -31.56
C ARG A 284 5.78 26.83 -30.36
N ALA A 285 5.61 25.52 -30.49
CA ALA A 285 5.32 24.63 -29.36
C ALA A 285 6.41 24.74 -28.27
N ILE A 286 5.99 24.87 -26.99
CA ILE A 286 6.97 25.05 -25.89
C ILE A 286 7.87 23.82 -25.71
N GLY A 287 7.39 22.61 -26.06
CA GLY A 287 8.19 21.40 -26.12
C GLY A 287 9.32 21.42 -27.17
N SER A 288 9.35 22.38 -28.08
CA SER A 288 10.44 22.54 -29.04
C SER A 288 11.70 23.19 -28.44
N PHE A 289 11.58 23.84 -27.27
CA PHE A 289 12.72 24.47 -26.60
C PHE A 289 13.62 23.44 -25.92
N GLN A 290 14.94 23.55 -26.09
CA GLN A 290 15.90 22.59 -25.55
C GLN A 290 15.82 22.48 -24.03
N ALA A 291 15.60 23.58 -23.31
CA ALA A 291 15.46 23.56 -21.85
C ALA A 291 14.27 22.70 -21.39
N VAL A 292 13.15 22.71 -22.12
CA VAL A 292 11.97 21.87 -21.83
C VAL A 292 12.26 20.41 -22.17
N LYS A 293 12.86 20.16 -23.35
CA LYS A 293 13.23 18.78 -23.76
C LYS A 293 14.17 18.11 -22.78
N HIS A 294 15.22 18.80 -22.34
CA HIS A 294 16.21 18.24 -21.42
C HIS A 294 15.57 17.90 -20.07
N ARG A 295 14.76 18.80 -19.50
CA ARG A 295 14.04 18.54 -18.25
C ARG A 295 13.14 17.30 -18.36
N LEU A 296 12.37 17.17 -19.43
CA LEU A 296 11.49 15.99 -19.61
C LEU A 296 12.29 14.72 -19.91
N ALA A 297 13.44 14.81 -20.58
CA ALA A 297 14.35 13.67 -20.75
C ALA A 297 14.92 13.18 -19.41
N ASP A 298 15.33 14.11 -18.52
CA ASP A 298 15.79 13.77 -17.18
C ASP A 298 14.69 13.08 -16.36
N VAL A 299 13.46 13.59 -16.42
CA VAL A 299 12.29 12.95 -15.78
C VAL A 299 12.06 11.54 -16.36
N TYR A 300 12.13 11.39 -17.68
CA TYR A 300 11.98 10.10 -18.34
C TYR A 300 12.99 9.07 -17.82
N VAL A 301 14.28 9.45 -17.71
CA VAL A 301 15.33 8.58 -17.16
C VAL A 301 15.00 8.15 -15.73
N GLN A 302 14.54 9.09 -14.89
CA GLN A 302 14.14 8.78 -13.50
C GLN A 302 12.96 7.79 -13.44
N VAL A 303 11.95 7.99 -14.27
CA VAL A 303 10.78 7.09 -14.33
C VAL A 303 11.19 5.69 -14.81
N GLN A 304 12.06 5.58 -15.83
CA GLN A 304 12.52 4.27 -16.32
C GLN A 304 13.40 3.54 -15.31
N ALA A 305 14.26 4.26 -14.58
CA ALA A 305 15.06 3.68 -13.50
C ALA A 305 14.17 3.17 -12.36
N ALA A 306 13.14 3.96 -11.97
CA ALA A 306 12.17 3.56 -10.97
C ALA A 306 11.34 2.33 -11.41
N ARG A 307 10.93 2.28 -12.69
CA ARG A 307 10.22 1.13 -13.27
C ARG A 307 11.04 -0.15 -13.18
N SER A 308 12.31 -0.10 -13.57
CA SER A 308 13.21 -1.25 -13.48
C SER A 308 13.35 -1.76 -12.05
N ALA A 309 13.49 -0.84 -11.08
CA ALA A 309 13.57 -1.18 -9.66
C ALA A 309 12.25 -1.77 -9.14
N ALA A 310 11.08 -1.20 -9.52
CA ALA A 310 9.76 -1.67 -9.11
C ALA A 310 9.46 -3.08 -9.65
N TYR A 311 9.79 -3.38 -10.90
CA TYR A 311 9.60 -4.70 -11.47
C TYR A 311 10.51 -5.75 -10.83
N TYR A 312 11.76 -5.38 -10.54
CA TYR A 312 12.66 -6.26 -9.80
C TYR A 312 12.11 -6.54 -8.38
N ALA A 313 11.60 -5.52 -7.71
CA ALA A 313 11.00 -5.65 -6.38
C ALA A 313 9.75 -6.55 -6.40
N ALA A 314 8.86 -6.36 -7.38
CA ALA A 314 7.67 -7.19 -7.56
C ALA A 314 8.04 -8.67 -7.77
N TRP A 315 9.04 -8.93 -8.59
CA TRP A 315 9.57 -10.27 -8.80
C TRP A 315 10.24 -10.83 -7.52
N ALA A 316 11.03 -10.04 -6.80
CA ALA A 316 11.73 -10.46 -5.59
C ALA A 316 10.78 -10.75 -4.40
N ALA A 317 9.65 -10.06 -4.35
CA ALA A 317 8.60 -10.29 -3.34
C ALA A 317 7.86 -11.64 -3.54
N THR A 318 8.07 -12.30 -4.67
CA THR A 318 7.46 -13.60 -4.98
C THR A 318 8.40 -14.74 -4.54
N PRO A 319 7.95 -15.68 -3.68
CA PRO A 319 8.79 -16.79 -3.24
C PRO A 319 9.25 -17.67 -4.42
N PRO A 320 10.50 -18.20 -4.39
CA PRO A 320 10.97 -19.14 -5.40
C PRO A 320 10.08 -20.40 -5.43
N GLY A 321 9.54 -20.74 -6.59
CA GLY A 321 8.69 -21.92 -6.80
C GLY A 321 7.19 -21.69 -6.73
N GLY A 322 6.76 -20.43 -6.71
CA GLY A 322 5.35 -20.04 -6.64
C GLY A 322 4.64 -20.04 -7.98
N ALA A 323 4.37 -21.22 -8.56
CA ALA A 323 3.17 -21.38 -9.36
C ALA A 323 2.02 -21.67 -8.37
N GLY A 324 1.18 -20.67 -8.08
CA GLY A 324 -0.12 -20.84 -7.44
C GLY A 324 -0.16 -21.14 -5.93
N ARG A 325 0.90 -20.91 -5.16
CA ARG A 325 0.83 -20.94 -3.69
C ARG A 325 1.45 -19.69 -3.10
N VAL A 326 0.61 -18.79 -2.63
CA VAL A 326 0.99 -17.85 -1.57
C VAL A 326 1.15 -18.67 -0.29
N ASP A 327 2.22 -19.47 -0.22
CA ASP A 327 2.73 -19.99 1.04
C ASP A 327 3.48 -18.82 1.70
N MET A 328 2.73 -17.94 2.35
CA MET A 328 3.31 -17.02 3.32
C MET A 328 3.79 -17.85 4.51
N ARG A 329 4.82 -18.66 4.28
CA ARG A 329 5.64 -19.19 5.37
C ARG A 329 6.32 -18.00 5.99
N LEU A 330 5.67 -17.41 6.97
CA LEU A 330 6.38 -16.82 8.08
C LEU A 330 7.54 -17.79 8.34
N ARG A 331 8.77 -17.37 8.08
CA ARG A 331 9.95 -18.11 8.55
C ARG A 331 9.73 -18.23 10.04
N ARG A 332 9.32 -19.42 10.47
CA ARG A 332 9.31 -19.78 11.87
C ARG A 332 10.75 -19.54 12.34
N ALA A 333 10.99 -18.42 12.99
CA ALA A 333 12.07 -18.30 13.93
C ALA A 333 11.81 -19.42 14.94
N GLY A 334 12.67 -20.43 14.94
CA GLY A 334 12.56 -21.55 15.85
C GLY A 334 12.42 -21.02 17.26
N ALA A 335 11.33 -21.40 17.90
CA ALA A 335 11.10 -21.13 19.30
C ALA A 335 12.17 -21.86 20.12
N THR A 336 13.22 -21.15 20.45
CA THR A 336 14.03 -21.44 21.64
C THR A 336 14.05 -20.15 22.46
N SER A 337 13.36 -20.24 23.59
CA SER A 337 13.36 -19.23 24.62
C SER A 337 14.78 -18.90 25.06
N HIS A 338 15.27 -17.70 24.71
CA HIS A 338 16.34 -17.04 25.45
C HIS A 338 16.14 -15.53 25.34
N ASN A 339 16.03 -14.89 26.49
CA ASN A 339 16.07 -13.44 26.65
C ASN A 339 17.40 -12.88 26.09
N GLY A 340 17.36 -12.30 24.90
CA GLY A 340 18.45 -11.55 24.28
C GLY A 340 17.86 -10.63 23.22
N PRO A 341 18.46 -9.47 22.92
CA PRO A 341 17.88 -8.51 22.00
C PRO A 341 17.64 -9.15 20.63
N ALA A 342 16.42 -8.98 20.14
CA ALA A 342 15.95 -9.45 18.84
C ALA A 342 16.68 -8.71 17.73
N ASP A 343 17.76 -9.29 17.20
CA ASP A 343 18.32 -8.97 15.88
C ASP A 343 19.40 -10.01 15.53
N LYS A 344 18.97 -11.25 15.24
CA LYS A 344 19.81 -12.20 14.50
C LYS A 344 19.17 -12.50 13.14
N GLU A 345 19.16 -11.50 12.27
CA GLU A 345 18.98 -11.72 10.84
C GLU A 345 20.20 -12.52 10.31
N GLN A 346 19.92 -13.56 9.55
CA GLN A 346 20.95 -14.43 8.95
C GLN A 346 21.91 -13.60 8.07
N PRO A 347 23.23 -13.80 8.19
CA PRO A 347 24.20 -13.19 7.28
C PRO A 347 23.97 -13.73 5.86
N GLY A 348 23.64 -12.84 4.91
CA GLY A 348 23.48 -13.17 3.49
C GLY A 348 22.08 -12.93 2.89
N ALA A 349 21.14 -12.37 3.63
CA ALA A 349 19.89 -11.91 3.03
C ALA A 349 20.17 -10.76 2.05
N ALA A 350 19.68 -10.88 0.80
CA ALA A 350 19.75 -9.81 -0.18
C ALA A 350 19.14 -8.52 0.42
N PRO A 351 19.66 -7.32 0.07
CA PRO A 351 19.06 -6.08 0.55
C PRO A 351 17.60 -6.02 0.12
N PRO A 352 16.71 -5.44 0.95
CA PRO A 352 15.29 -5.37 0.64
C PRO A 352 15.05 -4.47 -0.58
N ALA A 353 15.00 -5.10 -1.74
CA ALA A 353 14.83 -4.43 -3.03
C ALA A 353 13.53 -3.61 -3.05
N GLU A 354 12.51 -4.09 -2.34
CA GLU A 354 11.17 -3.55 -2.32
C GLU A 354 11.12 -2.14 -1.74
N ARG A 355 11.81 -1.89 -0.62
CA ARG A 355 11.83 -0.56 0.03
C ARG A 355 12.66 0.45 -0.75
N LEU A 356 13.77 0.00 -1.38
CA LEU A 356 14.55 0.85 -2.28
C LEU A 356 13.77 1.21 -3.54
N ALA A 357 13.04 0.25 -4.11
CA ALA A 357 12.18 0.48 -5.25
C ALA A 357 11.06 1.46 -4.91
N LEU A 358 10.40 1.31 -3.74
CA LEU A 358 9.39 2.26 -3.28
C LEU A 358 9.99 3.66 -3.12
N ALA A 359 11.15 3.80 -2.49
CA ALA A 359 11.82 5.09 -2.34
C ALA A 359 12.14 5.76 -3.69
N GLN A 360 12.60 4.97 -4.66
CA GLN A 360 12.90 5.45 -6.01
C GLN A 360 11.62 5.83 -6.78
N ALA A 361 10.56 5.04 -6.64
CA ALA A 361 9.28 5.27 -7.31
C ALA A 361 8.54 6.51 -6.78
N LEU A 362 8.52 6.71 -5.45
CA LEU A 362 7.94 7.91 -4.82
C LEU A 362 8.70 9.17 -5.24
N GLU A 363 10.03 9.10 -5.32
CA GLU A 363 10.85 10.23 -5.79
C GLU A 363 10.60 10.53 -7.27
N ALA A 364 10.51 9.50 -8.13
CA ALA A 364 10.19 9.66 -9.55
C ALA A 364 8.80 10.29 -9.76
N LEU A 365 7.80 9.84 -8.99
CA LEU A 365 6.44 10.41 -9.03
C LEU A 365 6.45 11.89 -8.57
N ARG A 366 7.16 12.20 -7.49
CA ARG A 366 7.32 13.56 -6.99
C ARG A 366 7.92 14.48 -8.06
N ILE A 367 9.00 14.04 -8.71
CA ILE A 367 9.68 14.81 -9.76
C ILE A 367 8.77 14.97 -10.99
N ALA A 368 8.19 13.86 -11.49
CA ALA A 368 7.35 13.89 -12.69
C ALA A 368 6.11 14.78 -12.51
N SER A 369 5.45 14.67 -11.36
CA SER A 369 4.27 15.48 -11.07
C SER A 369 4.57 16.96 -10.82
N ALA A 370 5.69 17.27 -10.15
CA ALA A 370 6.14 18.65 -9.94
C ALA A 370 6.52 19.34 -11.28
N GLU A 371 7.25 18.64 -12.16
CA GLU A 371 7.53 19.12 -13.50
C GLU A 371 6.25 19.28 -14.33
N GLY A 372 5.31 18.36 -14.16
CA GLY A 372 3.97 18.46 -14.76
C GLY A 372 3.28 19.77 -14.37
N ILE A 373 3.18 20.08 -13.07
CA ILE A 373 2.62 21.36 -12.61
C ILE A 373 3.36 22.55 -13.20
N GLN A 374 4.68 22.54 -13.15
CA GLN A 374 5.50 23.66 -13.64
C GLN A 374 5.29 23.94 -15.12
N LEU A 375 5.27 22.89 -15.96
CA LEU A 375 5.16 23.03 -17.41
C LEU A 375 3.73 23.30 -17.90
N HIS A 376 2.70 22.88 -17.16
CA HIS A 376 1.32 23.28 -17.41
C HIS A 376 1.05 24.73 -17.00
N GLY A 377 1.84 25.30 -16.09
CA GLY A 377 1.62 26.66 -15.57
C GLY A 377 0.30 26.79 -14.80
N GLY A 378 -0.39 27.91 -14.92
CA GLY A 378 -1.61 28.19 -14.15
C GLY A 378 -2.70 27.12 -14.22
N ILE A 379 -2.90 26.48 -15.38
CA ILE A 379 -3.92 25.43 -15.52
C ILE A 379 -3.57 24.17 -14.73
N GLY A 380 -2.28 23.91 -14.48
CA GLY A 380 -1.80 22.70 -13.79
C GLY A 380 -2.31 22.54 -12.36
N PHE A 381 -2.72 23.63 -11.67
CA PHE A 381 -3.29 23.55 -10.32
C PHE A 381 -4.77 23.92 -10.26
N THR A 382 -5.43 24.02 -11.38
CA THR A 382 -6.90 24.21 -11.41
C THR A 382 -7.61 22.86 -11.50
N TRP A 383 -8.87 22.82 -11.06
CA TRP A 383 -9.72 21.64 -11.21
C TRP A 383 -10.11 21.33 -12.67
N GLU A 384 -9.75 22.20 -13.61
CA GLU A 384 -9.97 21.98 -15.04
C GLU A 384 -8.97 20.95 -15.62
N HIS A 385 -7.81 20.76 -14.97
CA HIS A 385 -6.76 19.84 -15.40
C HIS A 385 -6.41 18.82 -14.33
N GLU A 386 -5.96 17.62 -14.74
CA GLU A 386 -5.66 16.51 -13.82
C GLU A 386 -4.24 16.54 -13.21
N ALA A 387 -3.35 17.43 -13.69
CA ALA A 387 -1.95 17.46 -13.24
C ALA A 387 -1.78 17.59 -11.72
N HIS A 388 -2.64 18.41 -11.08
CA HIS A 388 -2.59 18.58 -9.62
C HIS A 388 -2.96 17.30 -8.85
N LEU A 389 -3.69 16.36 -9.45
CA LEU A 389 -4.06 15.10 -8.78
C LEU A 389 -2.84 14.20 -8.65
N TYR A 390 -1.99 14.11 -9.67
CA TYR A 390 -0.72 13.38 -9.60
C TYR A 390 0.23 13.99 -8.56
N PHE A 391 0.30 15.31 -8.49
CA PHE A 391 1.11 16.00 -7.47
C PHE A 391 0.59 15.74 -6.05
N LYS A 392 -0.71 15.78 -5.86
CA LYS A 392 -1.34 15.47 -4.57
C LYS A 392 -1.19 14.00 -4.18
N ARG A 393 -1.25 13.07 -5.15
CA ARG A 393 -0.96 11.66 -4.95
C ARG A 393 0.49 11.48 -4.49
N ALA A 394 1.47 12.11 -5.14
CA ALA A 394 2.87 12.04 -4.75
C ALA A 394 3.10 12.47 -3.30
N ALA A 395 2.51 13.60 -2.91
CA ALA A 395 2.62 14.11 -1.55
C ALA A 395 1.87 13.23 -0.53
N GLY A 396 0.68 12.73 -0.88
CA GLY A 396 -0.11 11.84 -0.04
C GLY A 396 0.58 10.50 0.22
N ASP A 397 1.16 9.91 -0.82
CA ASP A 397 1.88 8.63 -0.71
C ASP A 397 3.17 8.78 0.13
N GLU A 398 3.90 9.90 -0.01
CA GLU A 398 5.06 10.16 0.83
C GLU A 398 4.69 10.33 2.32
N LEU A 399 3.52 10.91 2.63
CA LEU A 399 3.03 11.04 4.00
C LEU A 399 2.59 9.70 4.61
N LEU A 400 1.99 8.81 3.82
CA LEU A 400 1.46 7.53 4.30
C LEU A 400 2.51 6.42 4.34
N PHE A 401 3.40 6.36 3.35
CA PHE A 401 4.32 5.23 3.13
C PHE A 401 5.79 5.61 3.19
N GLY A 402 6.10 6.89 3.33
CA GLY A 402 7.44 7.44 3.44
C GLY A 402 7.78 7.93 4.86
N PRO A 403 8.60 8.95 4.97
CA PRO A 403 9.21 9.71 3.87
C PRO A 403 10.37 8.97 3.17
N VAL A 404 10.68 9.36 1.95
CA VAL A 404 11.70 8.74 1.09
C VAL A 404 13.05 8.57 1.77
N HIS A 405 13.50 9.58 2.53
CA HIS A 405 14.80 9.52 3.22
C HIS A 405 14.84 8.43 4.31
N ARG A 406 13.71 8.15 5.00
CA ARG A 406 13.63 7.06 5.99
C ARG A 406 13.59 5.69 5.33
N LEU A 407 12.90 5.56 4.19
CA LEU A 407 12.94 4.33 3.38
C LEU A 407 14.37 4.00 2.97
N ARG A 408 15.12 5.00 2.48
CA ARG A 408 16.53 4.85 2.09
C ARG A 408 17.43 4.51 3.28
N ALA A 409 17.28 5.21 4.41
CA ALA A 409 18.05 4.94 5.61
C ALA A 409 17.84 3.50 6.10
N HIS A 410 16.57 3.08 6.24
CA HIS A 410 16.25 1.73 6.67
C HIS A 410 16.79 0.65 5.71
N ALA A 411 16.72 0.88 4.40
CA ALA A 411 17.29 -0.02 3.41
C ALA A 411 18.82 -0.08 3.50
N ALA A 412 19.49 1.04 3.74
CA ALA A 412 20.94 1.09 3.95
C ALA A 412 21.39 0.34 5.22
N ASP A 413 20.63 0.48 6.31
CA ASP A 413 20.87 -0.24 7.56
C ASP A 413 20.74 -1.76 7.36
N ARG A 414 19.69 -2.21 6.69
CA ARG A 414 19.48 -3.62 6.36
C ARG A 414 20.55 -4.18 5.41
N ALA A 415 21.02 -3.36 4.47
CA ALA A 415 22.13 -3.70 3.59
C ALA A 415 23.49 -3.68 4.32
N ARG A 416 23.52 -3.25 5.57
CA ARG A 416 24.76 -3.05 6.36
C ARG A 416 25.79 -2.18 5.63
N LEU A 417 25.32 -1.16 4.95
CA LEU A 417 26.14 -0.34 4.05
C LEU A 417 27.25 0.42 4.81
N PHE A 418 26.97 0.80 6.05
CA PHE A 418 27.86 1.61 6.89
C PHE A 418 28.47 0.81 8.08
N VAL A 419 28.30 -0.52 8.11
CA VAL A 419 28.96 -1.36 9.12
C VAL A 419 30.43 -1.50 8.75
N THR A 420 31.32 -0.95 9.60
CA THR A 420 32.78 -1.06 9.42
C THR A 420 33.26 -2.50 9.58
N SER A 421 34.38 -2.84 8.92
CA SER A 421 34.98 -4.19 8.96
C SER A 421 35.30 -4.67 10.38
N GLU A 422 35.61 -3.77 11.30
CA GLU A 422 35.88 -4.08 12.71
C GLU A 422 34.62 -4.59 13.45
N ALA A 423 33.43 -4.13 13.12
CA ALA A 423 32.19 -4.64 13.68
C ALA A 423 31.79 -6.02 13.09
N ARG A 424 32.38 -6.44 11.96
CA ARG A 424 32.19 -7.78 11.38
C ARG A 424 32.99 -8.86 12.08
N GLU A 425 34.16 -8.52 12.65
CA GLU A 425 35.02 -9.49 13.34
C GLU A 425 34.55 -9.81 14.77
N VAL A 426 33.80 -8.92 15.43
CA VAL A 426 33.27 -9.16 16.79
C VAL A 426 31.96 -9.98 16.76
N ALA A 427 31.40 -10.25 15.60
CA ALA A 427 30.12 -10.97 15.43
C ALA A 427 30.30 -12.43 14.92
N VAL A 428 31.55 -12.98 14.94
CA VAL A 428 31.87 -14.40 14.61
C VAL A 428 32.02 -15.26 15.85
#